data_29f643ba41a38441a76814ad05931a2a
#
_entry.id   29f643ba41a38441a76814ad05931a2a
#
_cell.length_a   1.000
_cell.length_b   1.000
_cell.length_c   1.000
_cell.angle_alpha   90.00
_cell.angle_beta   90.00
_cell.angle_gamma   90.00
#
_symmetry.space_group_name_H-M   'P 1'
#
loop_
_entity.id
_entity.type
_entity.pdbx_description
1 polymer ?
#
loop_
_entity_poly.entity_id
_entity_poly.type
_entity_poly.pdbx_seq_one_letter_code
_entity_poly.pdbx_strand_id
1 'polypeptide(L)'
;MCCREARKKQKEYSTRGTTEFNAMNERTFYKSFFAMTVTMALQNIIVFGVNLADSIMMGAYSETALSGVGICNNIQYFLMMAATGVSSGMTVIAARYWGRNDRKSIHLISAVGMWLGAAFSVIIFLFAAIAPEFLIRLYTDKPAVAEQALQYLDIIKHTYIIYALTTVLLSILRSVETVKIGFYVSLSSFAVNIVLNYIFIYGKFGAPEMGVRGAALATLIARSIELVVVVIYTLFIDKKLSFRLRDLFVTTRSMFGDYFRTGLPLMMSSVSWGVAMSIQGAIIGRLDESAKA
;
A
#
# COMPACT_ATOMS: atom_id res chain seq x y z
N MET A 1 52.84 -8.12 12.16
CA MET A 1 52.63 -8.17 10.69
C MET A 1 51.15 -8.17 10.32
N CYS A 2 50.30 -8.95 10.92
CA CYS A 2 48.88 -9.09 10.64
C CYS A 2 48.02 -7.79 10.79
N CYS A 3 48.32 -6.95 11.77
CA CYS A 3 47.55 -5.70 12.02
C CYS A 3 47.79 -4.60 10.97
N ARG A 4 48.92 -4.64 10.27
CA ARG A 4 49.24 -3.67 9.20
C ARG A 4 48.55 -3.99 7.88
N GLU A 5 48.35 -5.28 7.59
CA GLU A 5 47.60 -5.76 6.43
C GLU A 5 46.09 -5.54 6.59
N ALA A 6 45.53 -5.75 7.78
CA ALA A 6 44.13 -5.46 8.06
C ALA A 6 43.80 -3.96 7.87
N ARG A 7 44.70 -3.05 8.35
CA ARG A 7 44.55 -1.60 8.13
C ARG A 7 44.72 -1.20 6.66
N LYS A 8 45.57 -1.89 5.90
CA LYS A 8 45.72 -1.63 4.45
C LYS A 8 44.49 -2.05 3.68
N LYS A 9 43.94 -3.25 3.97
CA LYS A 9 42.67 -3.72 3.39
C LYS A 9 41.49 -2.81 3.74
N GLN A 10 41.40 -2.33 4.98
CA GLN A 10 40.34 -1.42 5.40
C GLN A 10 40.43 -0.03 4.73
N LYS A 11 41.68 0.46 4.49
CA LYS A 11 41.92 1.68 3.70
C LYS A 11 41.58 1.47 2.21
N GLU A 12 41.90 0.34 1.63
CA GLU A 12 41.59 -0.03 0.25
C GLU A 12 40.07 -0.17 0.03
N TYR A 13 39.35 -0.78 0.99
CA TYR A 13 37.88 -0.83 0.96
C TYR A 13 37.25 0.57 1.10
N SER A 14 37.79 1.41 1.97
CA SER A 14 37.32 2.80 2.13
C SER A 14 37.59 3.64 0.89
N THR A 15 38.74 3.50 0.23
CA THR A 15 39.08 4.26 -0.98
C THR A 15 38.36 3.74 -2.24
N ARG A 16 38.10 2.42 -2.36
CA ARG A 16 37.27 1.89 -3.46
C ARG A 16 35.84 2.37 -3.36
N GLY A 17 35.24 2.34 -2.16
CA GLY A 17 33.87 2.85 -1.96
C GLY A 17 33.72 4.34 -2.27
N THR A 18 34.73 5.15 -1.98
CA THR A 18 34.73 6.59 -2.31
C THR A 18 35.00 6.87 -3.78
N THR A 19 35.82 6.06 -4.46
CA THR A 19 36.06 6.22 -5.92
C THR A 19 34.92 5.72 -6.78
N GLU A 20 34.21 4.63 -6.41
CA GLU A 20 33.02 4.19 -7.13
C GLU A 20 31.81 5.14 -6.89
N PHE A 21 31.71 5.74 -5.72
CA PHE A 21 30.69 6.76 -5.44
C PHE A 21 30.93 8.07 -6.22
N ASN A 22 32.20 8.47 -6.39
CA ASN A 22 32.58 9.64 -7.19
C ASN A 22 32.54 9.37 -8.70
N ALA A 23 32.49 8.12 -9.15
CA ALA A 23 32.43 7.76 -10.58
C ALA A 23 31.01 7.77 -11.14
N MET A 24 29.96 7.85 -10.30
CA MET A 24 28.61 8.09 -10.76
C MET A 24 28.50 9.58 -11.11
N ASN A 25 28.59 9.89 -12.39
CA ASN A 25 28.44 11.26 -12.90
C ASN A 25 27.19 11.88 -12.24
N GLU A 26 27.33 12.97 -11.49
CA GLU A 26 26.25 13.67 -10.77
C GLU A 26 24.98 13.81 -11.63
N ARG A 27 25.18 14.09 -12.92
CA ARG A 27 24.09 14.17 -13.91
C ARG A 27 23.30 12.88 -14.03
N THR A 28 23.95 11.72 -13.96
CA THR A 28 23.29 10.41 -14.04
C THR A 28 22.52 10.12 -12.76
N PHE A 29 23.08 10.48 -11.60
CA PHE A 29 22.41 10.38 -10.31
C PHE A 29 21.12 11.21 -10.28
N TYR A 30 21.21 12.51 -10.59
CA TYR A 30 20.03 13.39 -10.59
C TYR A 30 18.99 12.92 -11.61
N LYS A 31 19.39 12.45 -12.79
CA LYS A 31 18.47 11.92 -13.79
C LYS A 31 17.70 10.70 -13.28
N SER A 32 18.38 9.77 -12.62
CA SER A 32 17.74 8.58 -12.04
C SER A 32 16.84 8.97 -10.86
N PHE A 33 17.31 9.85 -9.99
CA PHE A 33 16.55 10.36 -8.84
C PHE A 33 15.24 11.05 -9.29
N PHE A 34 15.34 12.00 -10.22
CA PHE A 34 14.15 12.69 -10.74
C PHE A 34 13.20 11.71 -11.47
N ALA A 35 13.73 10.79 -12.26
CA ALA A 35 12.90 9.79 -12.94
C ALA A 35 12.12 8.92 -11.94
N MET A 36 12.75 8.46 -10.87
CA MET A 36 12.08 7.67 -9.81
C MET A 36 11.05 8.53 -9.05
N THR A 37 11.41 9.75 -8.67
CA THR A 37 10.52 10.67 -7.94
C THR A 37 9.28 11.00 -8.75
N VAL A 38 9.44 11.37 -10.02
CA VAL A 38 8.31 11.66 -10.93
C VAL A 38 7.43 10.44 -11.12
N THR A 39 8.01 9.25 -11.31
CA THR A 39 7.24 8.01 -11.46
C THR A 39 6.40 7.72 -10.21
N MET A 40 6.97 7.89 -9.01
CA MET A 40 6.24 7.69 -7.75
C MET A 40 5.17 8.76 -7.53
N ALA A 41 5.44 10.01 -7.88
CA ALA A 41 4.45 11.10 -7.83
C ALA A 41 3.26 10.83 -8.76
N LEU A 42 3.53 10.44 -10.00
CA LEU A 42 2.50 10.05 -10.96
C LEU A 42 1.68 8.84 -10.48
N GLN A 43 2.32 7.84 -9.87
CA GLN A 43 1.62 6.71 -9.26
C GLN A 43 0.67 7.17 -8.15
N ASN A 44 1.09 8.09 -7.28
CA ASN A 44 0.22 8.64 -6.23
C ASN A 44 -0.97 9.43 -6.81
N ILE A 45 -0.75 10.20 -7.88
CA ILE A 45 -1.83 10.90 -8.59
C ILE A 45 -2.86 9.90 -9.15
N ILE A 46 -2.41 8.78 -9.72
CA ILE A 46 -3.31 7.74 -10.23
C ILE A 46 -4.13 7.14 -9.08
N VAL A 47 -3.49 6.78 -7.96
CA VAL A 47 -4.18 6.22 -6.78
C VAL A 47 -5.23 7.20 -6.23
N PHE A 48 -4.90 8.49 -6.19
CA PHE A 48 -5.87 9.54 -5.82
C PHE A 48 -7.01 9.65 -6.84
N GLY A 49 -6.67 9.53 -8.14
CA GLY A 49 -7.65 9.55 -9.22
C GLY A 49 -8.67 8.40 -9.14
N VAL A 50 -8.26 7.19 -8.68
CA VAL A 50 -9.18 6.08 -8.41
C VAL A 50 -10.26 6.50 -7.41
N ASN A 51 -9.84 7.01 -6.25
CA ASN A 51 -10.76 7.42 -5.18
C ASN A 51 -11.69 8.57 -5.63
N LEU A 52 -11.17 9.50 -6.44
CA LEU A 52 -11.95 10.58 -7.00
C LEU A 52 -13.00 10.07 -8.01
N ALA A 53 -12.61 9.18 -8.92
CA ALA A 53 -13.52 8.58 -9.89
C ALA A 53 -14.63 7.78 -9.19
N ASP A 54 -14.28 6.95 -8.21
CA ASP A 54 -15.26 6.21 -7.40
C ASP A 54 -16.25 7.17 -6.72
N SER A 55 -15.74 8.26 -6.13
CA SER A 55 -16.58 9.26 -5.45
C SER A 55 -17.52 10.00 -6.43
N ILE A 56 -17.04 10.38 -7.62
CA ILE A 56 -17.86 11.03 -8.64
C ILE A 56 -18.96 10.09 -9.13
N MET A 57 -18.62 8.81 -9.41
CA MET A 57 -19.58 7.84 -9.91
C MET A 57 -20.63 7.48 -8.86
N MET A 58 -20.23 7.35 -7.59
CA MET A 58 -21.16 7.12 -6.47
C MET A 58 -22.03 8.34 -6.18
N GLY A 59 -21.49 9.55 -6.25
CA GLY A 59 -22.25 10.79 -6.08
C GLY A 59 -23.30 11.00 -7.17
N ALA A 60 -22.98 10.61 -8.41
CA ALA A 60 -23.94 10.61 -9.52
C ALA A 60 -25.04 9.53 -9.36
N TYR A 61 -24.76 8.46 -8.63
CA TYR A 61 -25.73 7.40 -8.35
C TYR A 61 -26.67 7.76 -7.20
N SER A 62 -26.13 8.16 -6.02
CA SER A 62 -26.91 8.54 -4.84
C SER A 62 -26.05 9.25 -3.80
N GLU A 63 -26.54 10.33 -3.20
CA GLU A 63 -25.87 11.02 -2.08
C GLU A 63 -25.69 10.12 -0.84
N THR A 64 -26.70 9.29 -0.55
CA THR A 64 -26.66 8.33 0.57
C THR A 64 -25.59 7.27 0.34
N ALA A 65 -25.47 6.79 -0.91
CA ALA A 65 -24.45 5.84 -1.31
C ALA A 65 -23.04 6.45 -1.22
N LEU A 66 -22.86 7.69 -1.71
CA LEU A 66 -21.60 8.42 -1.58
C LEU A 66 -21.18 8.57 -0.12
N SER A 67 -22.11 8.94 0.77
CA SER A 67 -21.86 9.09 2.20
C SER A 67 -21.45 7.75 2.83
N GLY A 68 -22.14 6.65 2.49
CA GLY A 68 -21.80 5.30 2.98
C GLY A 68 -20.42 4.81 2.53
N VAL A 69 -20.09 5.02 1.25
CA VAL A 69 -18.74 4.70 0.71
C VAL A 69 -17.68 5.57 1.36
N GLY A 70 -17.96 6.86 1.61
CA GLY A 70 -17.06 7.78 2.30
C GLY A 70 -16.65 7.29 3.70
N ILE A 71 -17.61 6.74 4.47
CA ILE A 71 -17.32 6.13 5.77
C ILE A 71 -16.37 4.96 5.64
N CYS A 72 -16.63 4.04 4.70
CA CYS A 72 -15.76 2.90 4.47
C CYS A 72 -14.36 3.31 3.98
N ASN A 73 -14.26 4.38 3.19
CA ASN A 73 -12.99 4.95 2.76
C ASN A 73 -12.16 5.47 3.95
N ASN A 74 -12.78 6.05 4.99
CA ASN A 74 -12.05 6.44 6.21
C ASN A 74 -11.49 5.22 6.95
N ILE A 75 -12.23 4.12 7.04
CA ILE A 75 -11.75 2.85 7.63
C ILE A 75 -10.59 2.29 6.80
N GLN A 76 -10.75 2.28 5.48
CA GLN A 76 -9.70 1.82 4.56
C GLN A 76 -8.45 2.71 4.62
N TYR A 77 -8.59 4.01 4.82
CA TYR A 77 -7.48 4.94 4.97
C TYR A 77 -6.59 4.58 6.16
N PHE A 78 -7.19 4.19 7.29
CA PHE A 78 -6.42 3.69 8.44
C PHE A 78 -5.57 2.46 8.07
N LEU A 79 -6.14 1.49 7.36
CA LEU A 79 -5.40 0.34 6.84
C LEU A 79 -4.26 0.77 5.90
N MET A 80 -4.53 1.72 5.00
CA MET A 80 -3.52 2.25 4.07
C MET A 80 -2.33 2.84 4.82
N MET A 81 -2.58 3.60 5.89
CA MET A 81 -1.52 4.19 6.70
C MET A 81 -0.72 3.12 7.43
N ALA A 82 -1.38 2.11 8.00
CA ALA A 82 -0.69 0.99 8.65
C ALA A 82 0.19 0.20 7.67
N ALA A 83 -0.35 -0.17 6.50
CA ALA A 83 0.40 -0.89 5.46
C ALA A 83 1.57 -0.05 4.91
N THR A 84 1.37 1.26 4.72
CA THR A 84 2.43 2.19 4.28
C THR A 84 3.51 2.32 5.36
N GLY A 85 3.14 2.36 6.63
CA GLY A 85 4.09 2.42 7.74
C GLY A 85 4.98 1.18 7.81
N VAL A 86 4.38 -0.02 7.71
CA VAL A 86 5.12 -1.29 7.64
C VAL A 86 6.07 -1.28 6.44
N SER A 87 5.58 -0.90 5.28
CA SER A 87 6.33 -0.89 4.02
C SER A 87 7.47 0.13 4.04
N SER A 88 7.27 1.31 4.62
CA SER A 88 8.29 2.36 4.72
C SER A 88 9.47 1.91 5.61
N GLY A 89 9.16 1.33 6.78
CA GLY A 89 10.17 0.77 7.67
C GLY A 89 11.01 -0.31 6.97
N MET A 90 10.36 -1.23 6.27
CA MET A 90 11.04 -2.26 5.49
C MET A 90 11.89 -1.67 4.37
N THR A 91 11.36 -0.69 3.61
CA THR A 91 12.06 -0.08 2.46
C THR A 91 13.37 0.60 2.88
N VAL A 92 13.37 1.31 4.00
CA VAL A 92 14.58 1.96 4.54
C VAL A 92 15.69 0.94 4.84
N ILE A 93 15.34 -0.19 5.45
CA ILE A 93 16.28 -1.24 5.80
C ILE A 93 16.74 -1.97 4.52
N ALA A 94 15.81 -2.33 3.64
CA ALA A 94 16.10 -3.00 2.38
C ALA A 94 17.01 -2.16 1.48
N ALA A 95 16.81 -0.84 1.39
CA ALA A 95 17.67 0.06 0.62
C ALA A 95 19.11 0.12 1.15
N ARG A 96 19.31 0.02 2.48
CA ARG A 96 20.66 -0.09 3.07
C ARG A 96 21.38 -1.38 2.65
N TYR A 97 20.64 -2.49 2.62
CA TYR A 97 21.20 -3.77 2.15
C TYR A 97 21.43 -3.76 0.64
N TRP A 98 20.56 -3.08 -0.13
CA TRP A 98 20.74 -2.88 -1.57
C TRP A 98 22.05 -2.14 -1.87
N GLY A 99 22.35 -1.05 -1.16
CA GLY A 99 23.62 -0.32 -1.29
C GLY A 99 24.85 -1.15 -0.91
N ARG A 100 24.71 -2.24 -0.13
CA ARG A 100 25.77 -3.19 0.22
C ARG A 100 25.81 -4.42 -0.70
N ASN A 101 24.92 -4.48 -1.70
CA ASN A 101 24.73 -5.63 -2.60
C ASN A 101 24.42 -6.96 -1.86
N ASP A 102 23.77 -6.86 -0.69
CA ASP A 102 23.37 -8.01 0.15
C ASP A 102 21.91 -8.40 -0.14
N ARG A 103 21.71 -9.14 -1.24
CA ARG A 103 20.38 -9.61 -1.66
C ARG A 103 19.73 -10.55 -0.63
N LYS A 104 20.53 -11.35 0.08
CA LYS A 104 20.00 -12.29 1.06
C LYS A 104 19.31 -11.58 2.22
N SER A 105 19.93 -10.52 2.75
CA SER A 105 19.31 -9.71 3.81
C SER A 105 18.08 -8.94 3.31
N ILE A 106 18.02 -8.57 2.03
CA ILE A 106 16.81 -7.98 1.44
C ILE A 106 15.67 -8.99 1.45
N HIS A 107 15.91 -10.26 1.07
CA HIS A 107 14.89 -11.31 1.13
C HIS A 107 14.35 -11.49 2.56
N LEU A 108 15.24 -11.56 3.54
CA LEU A 108 14.87 -11.77 4.95
C LEU A 108 14.03 -10.60 5.50
N ILE A 109 14.42 -9.36 5.22
CA ILE A 109 13.65 -8.19 5.70
C ILE A 109 12.31 -8.02 4.94
N SER A 110 12.28 -8.43 3.67
CA SER A 110 11.05 -8.46 2.89
C SER A 110 10.03 -9.45 3.44
N ALA A 111 10.49 -10.62 3.90
CA ALA A 111 9.64 -11.57 4.59
C ALA A 111 9.07 -10.99 5.89
N VAL A 112 9.85 -10.24 6.67
CA VAL A 112 9.34 -9.52 7.86
C VAL A 112 8.22 -8.54 7.47
N GLY A 113 8.43 -7.73 6.41
CA GLY A 113 7.42 -6.81 5.90
C GLY A 113 6.14 -7.53 5.46
N MET A 114 6.27 -8.67 4.76
CA MET A 114 5.11 -9.49 4.34
C MET A 114 4.34 -10.04 5.54
N TRP A 115 5.02 -10.61 6.54
CA TRP A 115 4.37 -11.12 7.74
C TRP A 115 3.66 -10.03 8.55
N LEU A 116 4.30 -8.89 8.75
CA LEU A 116 3.71 -7.78 9.48
C LEU A 116 2.54 -7.16 8.71
N GLY A 117 2.68 -6.96 7.39
CA GLY A 117 1.61 -6.45 6.54
C GLY A 117 0.41 -7.39 6.52
N ALA A 118 0.65 -8.71 6.39
CA ALA A 118 -0.40 -9.73 6.45
C ALA A 118 -1.08 -9.74 7.83
N ALA A 119 -0.33 -9.73 8.92
CA ALA A 119 -0.88 -9.74 10.28
C ALA A 119 -1.77 -8.52 10.54
N PHE A 120 -1.30 -7.31 10.21
CA PHE A 120 -2.10 -6.09 10.34
C PHE A 120 -3.38 -6.12 9.51
N SER A 121 -3.28 -6.54 8.26
CA SER A 121 -4.44 -6.58 7.38
C SER A 121 -5.48 -7.63 7.81
N VAL A 122 -5.02 -8.78 8.32
CA VAL A 122 -5.89 -9.81 8.89
C VAL A 122 -6.60 -9.31 10.15
N ILE A 123 -5.90 -8.60 11.04
CA ILE A 123 -6.51 -8.01 12.24
C ILE A 123 -7.63 -7.04 11.85
N ILE A 124 -7.38 -6.13 10.91
CA ILE A 124 -8.37 -5.15 10.46
C ILE A 124 -9.52 -5.84 9.71
N PHE A 125 -9.22 -6.84 8.89
CA PHE A 125 -10.22 -7.66 8.22
C PHE A 125 -11.15 -8.36 9.22
N LEU A 126 -10.58 -9.01 10.24
CA LEU A 126 -11.36 -9.69 11.28
C LEU A 126 -12.21 -8.71 12.07
N PHE A 127 -11.69 -7.54 12.38
CA PHE A 127 -12.45 -6.50 13.08
C PHE A 127 -13.62 -5.99 12.23
N ALA A 128 -13.40 -5.76 10.93
CA ALA A 128 -14.45 -5.40 9.98
C ALA A 128 -15.47 -6.52 9.72
N ALA A 129 -15.07 -7.79 9.89
CA ALA A 129 -15.95 -8.93 9.71
C ALA A 129 -16.79 -9.24 10.96
N ILE A 130 -16.22 -9.08 12.17
CA ILE A 130 -16.87 -9.42 13.45
C ILE A 130 -17.77 -8.28 13.93
N ALA A 131 -17.34 -7.03 13.77
CA ALA A 131 -18.04 -5.86 14.30
C ALA A 131 -18.28 -4.76 13.25
N PRO A 132 -18.88 -5.06 12.08
CA PRO A 132 -19.09 -4.08 11.01
C PRO A 132 -20.01 -2.94 11.45
N GLU A 133 -21.08 -3.24 12.16
CA GLU A 133 -22.02 -2.23 12.65
C GLU A 133 -21.38 -1.27 13.64
N PHE A 134 -20.54 -1.77 14.54
CA PHE A 134 -19.81 -0.92 15.51
C PHE A 134 -18.90 0.07 14.78
N LEU A 135 -18.18 -0.40 13.78
CA LEU A 135 -17.30 0.45 12.97
C LEU A 135 -18.06 1.57 12.26
N ILE A 136 -19.22 1.25 11.67
CA ILE A 136 -20.01 2.22 10.92
C ILE A 136 -20.71 3.20 11.85
N ARG A 137 -21.27 2.75 12.96
CA ARG A 137 -21.92 3.60 13.97
C ARG A 137 -20.97 4.59 14.64
N LEU A 138 -19.68 4.36 14.56
CA LEU A 138 -18.67 5.34 15.01
C LEU A 138 -18.71 6.63 14.18
N TYR A 139 -19.12 6.52 12.90
CA TYR A 139 -19.12 7.62 11.93
C TYR A 139 -20.51 8.20 11.63
N THR A 140 -21.58 7.43 11.76
CA THR A 140 -22.95 7.90 11.45
C THR A 140 -24.01 7.20 12.29
N ASP A 141 -25.05 7.97 12.64
CA ASP A 141 -26.26 7.45 13.28
C ASP A 141 -27.43 7.30 12.28
N LYS A 142 -27.25 7.69 11.01
CA LYS A 142 -28.28 7.62 9.97
C LYS A 142 -28.45 6.19 9.44
N PRO A 143 -29.64 5.54 9.65
CA PRO A 143 -29.83 4.14 9.23
C PRO A 143 -29.61 3.92 7.72
N ALA A 144 -30.09 4.85 6.88
CA ALA A 144 -29.96 4.73 5.42
C ALA A 144 -28.51 4.77 4.94
N VAL A 145 -27.66 5.62 5.56
CA VAL A 145 -26.23 5.70 5.25
C VAL A 145 -25.50 4.46 5.77
N ALA A 146 -25.85 4.02 6.99
CA ALA A 146 -25.27 2.84 7.61
C ALA A 146 -25.54 1.57 6.79
N GLU A 147 -26.74 1.42 6.23
CA GLU A 147 -27.09 0.30 5.36
C GLU A 147 -26.22 0.26 4.10
N GLN A 148 -26.04 1.40 3.43
CA GLN A 148 -25.16 1.50 2.25
C GLN A 148 -23.69 1.20 2.61
N ALA A 149 -23.23 1.71 3.75
CA ALA A 149 -21.89 1.46 4.24
C ALA A 149 -21.67 -0.04 4.56
N LEU A 150 -22.66 -0.72 5.18
CA LEU A 150 -22.58 -2.15 5.48
C LEU A 150 -22.50 -2.98 4.20
N GLN A 151 -23.34 -2.66 3.20
CA GLN A 151 -23.31 -3.35 1.92
C GLN A 151 -21.97 -3.19 1.19
N TYR A 152 -21.35 -2.04 1.28
CA TYR A 152 -20.02 -1.78 0.71
C TYR A 152 -18.94 -2.51 1.50
N LEU A 153 -18.95 -2.39 2.84
CA LEU A 153 -17.96 -2.98 3.73
C LEU A 153 -17.91 -4.50 3.61
N ASP A 154 -19.05 -5.14 3.40
CA ASP A 154 -19.15 -6.60 3.28
C ASP A 154 -18.26 -7.16 2.15
N ILE A 155 -18.13 -6.43 1.06
CA ILE A 155 -17.29 -6.81 -0.08
C ILE A 155 -15.89 -6.23 0.05
N ILE A 156 -15.77 -4.92 0.37
CA ILE A 156 -14.49 -4.22 0.32
C ILE A 156 -13.49 -4.71 1.39
N LYS A 157 -13.94 -5.25 2.52
CA LYS A 157 -13.06 -5.83 3.57
C LYS A 157 -12.08 -6.86 3.00
N HIS A 158 -12.48 -7.63 1.97
CA HIS A 158 -11.62 -8.62 1.34
C HIS A 158 -10.43 -8.01 0.60
N THR A 159 -10.54 -6.75 0.19
CA THR A 159 -9.43 -6.02 -0.44
C THR A 159 -8.32 -5.67 0.55
N TYR A 160 -8.56 -5.72 1.86
CA TYR A 160 -7.60 -5.29 2.87
C TYR A 160 -6.33 -6.13 2.87
N ILE A 161 -6.48 -7.46 2.79
CA ILE A 161 -5.34 -8.38 2.70
C ILE A 161 -4.62 -8.20 1.36
N ILE A 162 -5.38 -8.13 0.28
CA ILE A 162 -4.86 -7.94 -1.09
C ILE A 162 -4.03 -6.65 -1.15
N TYR A 163 -4.58 -5.55 -0.65
CA TYR A 163 -3.93 -4.24 -0.65
C TYR A 163 -2.62 -4.24 0.14
N ALA A 164 -2.61 -4.81 1.35
CA ALA A 164 -1.42 -4.85 2.20
C ALA A 164 -0.29 -5.64 1.52
N LEU A 165 -0.59 -6.81 0.96
CA LEU A 165 0.37 -7.63 0.24
C LEU A 165 0.93 -6.91 -0.99
N THR A 166 0.07 -6.29 -1.79
CA THR A 166 0.48 -5.51 -2.98
C THR A 166 1.39 -4.35 -2.57
N THR A 167 1.04 -3.61 -1.51
CA THR A 167 1.81 -2.46 -1.03
C THR A 167 3.20 -2.88 -0.56
N VAL A 168 3.32 -3.98 0.17
CA VAL A 168 4.62 -4.53 0.61
C VAL A 168 5.45 -4.98 -0.59
N LEU A 169 4.89 -5.73 -1.53
CA LEU A 169 5.60 -6.19 -2.74
C LEU A 169 6.09 -5.01 -3.59
N LEU A 170 5.26 -4.02 -3.84
CA LEU A 170 5.67 -2.81 -4.55
C LEU A 170 6.78 -2.05 -3.82
N SER A 171 6.76 -2.03 -2.49
CA SER A 171 7.78 -1.38 -1.67
C SER A 171 9.12 -2.12 -1.71
N ILE A 172 9.09 -3.46 -1.78
CA ILE A 172 10.28 -4.27 -2.03
C ILE A 172 10.91 -3.88 -3.38
N LEU A 173 10.10 -3.81 -4.43
CA LEU A 173 10.57 -3.44 -5.76
C LEU A 173 11.13 -2.01 -5.80
N ARG A 174 10.51 -1.07 -5.07
CA ARG A 174 11.01 0.30 -4.92
C ARG A 174 12.38 0.35 -4.23
N SER A 175 12.61 -0.49 -3.23
CA SER A 175 13.89 -0.53 -2.49
C SER A 175 15.08 -0.90 -3.36
N VAL A 176 14.84 -1.54 -4.52
CA VAL A 176 15.85 -1.93 -5.52
C VAL A 176 15.72 -1.14 -6.84
N GLU A 177 15.19 0.08 -6.73
CA GLU A 177 15.06 1.01 -7.86
C GLU A 177 14.20 0.49 -9.03
N THR A 178 13.22 -0.38 -8.74
CA THR A 178 12.27 -0.90 -9.72
C THR A 178 10.90 -0.27 -9.51
N VAL A 179 10.77 1.04 -9.85
CA VAL A 179 9.55 1.83 -9.59
C VAL A 179 8.53 1.80 -10.75
N LYS A 180 8.99 1.58 -11.99
CA LYS A 180 8.13 1.68 -13.19
C LYS A 180 6.95 0.71 -13.17
N ILE A 181 7.16 -0.48 -12.63
CA ILE A 181 6.11 -1.49 -12.56
C ILE A 181 4.93 -1.01 -11.71
N GLY A 182 5.21 -0.35 -10.59
CA GLY A 182 4.16 0.21 -9.74
C GLY A 182 3.27 1.20 -10.48
N PHE A 183 3.87 2.06 -11.31
CA PHE A 183 3.13 3.01 -12.16
C PHE A 183 2.22 2.29 -13.16
N TYR A 184 2.75 1.33 -13.93
CA TYR A 184 1.96 0.63 -14.94
C TYR A 184 0.83 -0.22 -14.33
N VAL A 185 1.11 -0.88 -13.21
CA VAL A 185 0.12 -1.67 -12.50
C VAL A 185 -1.00 -0.79 -11.94
N SER A 186 -0.65 0.33 -11.30
CA SER A 186 -1.66 1.28 -10.81
C SER A 186 -2.48 1.89 -11.94
N LEU A 187 -1.88 2.20 -13.08
CA LEU A 187 -2.59 2.73 -14.25
C LEU A 187 -3.56 1.70 -14.84
N SER A 188 -3.13 0.45 -14.96
CA SER A 188 -3.99 -0.64 -15.44
C SER A 188 -5.15 -0.91 -14.47
N SER A 189 -4.87 -0.95 -13.16
CA SER A 189 -5.87 -1.12 -12.12
C SER A 189 -6.91 0.01 -12.14
N PHE A 190 -6.47 1.26 -12.33
CA PHE A 190 -7.33 2.42 -12.48
C PHE A 190 -8.28 2.30 -13.68
N ALA A 191 -7.75 1.96 -14.85
CA ALA A 191 -8.56 1.78 -16.05
C ALA A 191 -9.60 0.67 -15.87
N VAL A 192 -9.19 -0.48 -15.34
CA VAL A 192 -10.08 -1.61 -15.05
C VAL A 192 -11.17 -1.21 -14.04
N ASN A 193 -10.79 -0.51 -12.97
CA ASN A 193 -11.72 -0.07 -11.93
C ASN A 193 -12.81 0.84 -12.51
N ILE A 194 -12.45 1.87 -13.31
CA ILE A 194 -13.44 2.77 -13.93
C ILE A 194 -14.42 2.00 -14.83
N VAL A 195 -13.91 1.10 -15.67
CA VAL A 195 -14.76 0.33 -16.59
C VAL A 195 -15.72 -0.57 -15.82
N LEU A 196 -15.20 -1.29 -14.80
CA LEU A 196 -16.03 -2.17 -13.98
C LEU A 196 -17.02 -1.40 -13.12
N ASN A 197 -16.66 -0.24 -12.59
CA ASN A 197 -17.57 0.65 -11.89
C ASN A 197 -18.73 1.06 -12.77
N TYR A 198 -18.45 1.51 -14.00
CA TYR A 198 -19.49 1.88 -14.96
C TYR A 198 -20.44 0.72 -15.26
N ILE A 199 -19.92 -0.50 -15.40
CA ILE A 199 -20.71 -1.69 -15.68
C ILE A 199 -21.57 -2.08 -14.46
N PHE A 200 -20.99 -2.18 -13.27
CA PHE A 200 -21.68 -2.75 -12.12
C PHE A 200 -22.52 -1.75 -11.33
N ILE A 201 -22.10 -0.48 -11.25
CA ILE A 201 -22.91 0.55 -10.57
C ILE A 201 -24.21 0.79 -11.34
N TYR A 202 -24.11 0.97 -12.66
CA TYR A 202 -25.23 1.39 -13.52
C TYR A 202 -25.89 0.24 -14.28
N GLY A 203 -25.48 -1.01 -14.10
CA GLY A 203 -26.08 -2.16 -14.78
C GLY A 203 -25.95 -2.13 -16.30
N LYS A 204 -24.80 -1.72 -16.83
CA LYS A 204 -24.57 -1.64 -18.28
C LYS A 204 -24.04 -2.97 -18.84
N PHE A 205 -24.12 -3.16 -20.16
CA PHE A 205 -23.64 -4.34 -20.88
C PHE A 205 -24.28 -5.66 -20.42
N GLY A 206 -25.51 -5.64 -19.87
CA GLY A 206 -26.22 -6.84 -19.43
C GLY A 206 -25.90 -7.28 -17.99
N ALA A 207 -25.07 -6.54 -17.28
CA ALA A 207 -24.87 -6.75 -15.85
C ALA A 207 -26.06 -6.21 -15.04
N PRO A 208 -26.40 -6.82 -13.90
CA PRO A 208 -27.41 -6.25 -13.00
C PRO A 208 -26.91 -4.95 -12.41
N GLU A 209 -27.83 -4.00 -12.17
CA GLU A 209 -27.52 -2.78 -11.43
C GLU A 209 -27.29 -3.12 -9.96
N MET A 210 -26.05 -2.93 -9.49
CA MET A 210 -25.61 -3.33 -8.15
C MET A 210 -25.35 -2.12 -7.23
N GLY A 211 -25.32 -0.90 -7.77
CA GLY A 211 -25.06 0.32 -7.00
C GLY A 211 -23.77 0.23 -6.18
N VAL A 212 -23.89 0.43 -4.86
CA VAL A 212 -22.76 0.41 -3.91
C VAL A 212 -22.01 -0.94 -3.89
N ARG A 213 -22.74 -2.05 -3.98
CA ARG A 213 -22.11 -3.40 -4.06
C ARG A 213 -21.31 -3.55 -5.34
N GLY A 214 -21.78 -2.95 -6.44
CA GLY A 214 -21.08 -2.93 -7.73
C GLY A 214 -19.74 -2.22 -7.65
N ALA A 215 -19.70 -1.06 -7.00
CA ALA A 215 -18.45 -0.32 -6.78
C ALA A 215 -17.45 -1.11 -5.92
N ALA A 216 -17.91 -1.75 -4.85
CA ALA A 216 -17.05 -2.59 -4.00
C ALA A 216 -16.50 -3.79 -4.77
N LEU A 217 -17.32 -4.44 -5.60
CA LEU A 217 -16.92 -5.59 -6.43
C LEU A 217 -15.92 -5.17 -7.50
N ALA A 218 -16.12 -4.04 -8.17
CA ALA A 218 -15.19 -3.49 -9.16
C ALA A 218 -13.82 -3.23 -8.54
N THR A 219 -13.80 -2.63 -7.35
CA THR A 219 -12.56 -2.36 -6.60
C THR A 219 -11.88 -3.67 -6.17
N LEU A 220 -12.65 -4.66 -5.71
CA LEU A 220 -12.10 -5.98 -5.35
C LEU A 220 -11.43 -6.65 -6.55
N ILE A 221 -12.07 -6.65 -7.71
CA ILE A 221 -11.51 -7.24 -8.94
C ILE A 221 -10.27 -6.48 -9.37
N ALA A 222 -10.30 -5.15 -9.41
CA ALA A 222 -9.16 -4.33 -9.82
C ALA A 222 -7.95 -4.56 -8.90
N ARG A 223 -8.14 -4.62 -7.58
CA ARG A 223 -7.09 -4.92 -6.60
C ARG A 223 -6.56 -6.36 -6.71
N SER A 224 -7.43 -7.31 -7.01
CA SER A 224 -7.01 -8.70 -7.24
C SER A 224 -6.12 -8.82 -8.48
N ILE A 225 -6.48 -8.16 -9.58
CA ILE A 225 -5.65 -8.09 -10.80
C ILE A 225 -4.30 -7.43 -10.47
N GLU A 226 -4.31 -6.33 -9.73
CA GLU A 226 -3.11 -5.62 -9.30
C GLU A 226 -2.15 -6.56 -8.54
N LEU A 227 -2.65 -7.29 -7.54
CA LEU A 227 -1.85 -8.25 -6.78
C LEU A 227 -1.28 -9.35 -7.68
N VAL A 228 -2.10 -9.95 -8.54
CA VAL A 228 -1.66 -11.02 -9.44
C VAL A 228 -0.53 -10.54 -10.34
N VAL A 229 -0.68 -9.36 -10.96
CA VAL A 229 0.36 -8.79 -11.84
C VAL A 229 1.65 -8.51 -11.06
N VAL A 230 1.56 -7.94 -9.86
CA VAL A 230 2.74 -7.66 -9.02
C VAL A 230 3.43 -8.94 -8.57
N VAL A 231 2.68 -9.98 -8.19
CA VAL A 231 3.22 -11.29 -7.81
C VAL A 231 3.93 -11.95 -8.98
N ILE A 232 3.30 -11.99 -10.16
CA ILE A 232 3.90 -12.55 -11.40
C ILE A 232 5.19 -11.79 -11.72
N TYR A 233 5.16 -10.46 -11.68
CA TYR A 233 6.35 -9.65 -11.95
C TYR A 233 7.48 -9.96 -10.96
N THR A 234 7.18 -9.97 -9.67
CA THR A 234 8.18 -10.16 -8.60
C THR A 234 8.82 -11.54 -8.65
N LEU A 235 8.04 -12.59 -8.96
CA LEU A 235 8.53 -13.97 -8.94
C LEU A 235 9.17 -14.43 -10.26
N PHE A 236 8.67 -13.94 -11.41
CA PHE A 236 9.07 -14.49 -12.71
C PHE A 236 9.82 -13.49 -13.61
N ILE A 237 9.63 -12.20 -13.44
CA ILE A 237 10.17 -11.18 -14.35
C ILE A 237 11.33 -10.42 -13.70
N ASP A 238 11.26 -10.14 -12.39
CA ASP A 238 12.30 -9.39 -11.71
C ASP A 238 13.60 -10.20 -11.57
N LYS A 239 14.65 -9.70 -12.26
CA LYS A 239 15.99 -10.30 -12.24
C LYS A 239 16.92 -9.66 -11.20
N LYS A 240 16.53 -8.53 -10.62
CA LYS A 240 17.38 -7.81 -9.67
C LYS A 240 17.45 -8.53 -8.34
N LEU A 241 16.31 -8.94 -7.80
CA LEU A 241 16.20 -9.68 -6.55
C LEU A 241 16.11 -11.18 -6.77
N SER A 242 15.49 -11.62 -7.92
CA SER A 242 15.27 -13.04 -8.21
C SER A 242 14.55 -13.76 -7.07
N PHE A 243 13.49 -13.15 -6.55
CA PHE A 243 12.68 -13.68 -5.46
C PHE A 243 12.11 -15.06 -5.80
N ARG A 244 12.14 -15.95 -4.82
CA ARG A 244 11.40 -17.21 -4.85
C ARG A 244 10.26 -17.14 -3.83
N LEU A 245 9.17 -17.83 -4.09
CA LEU A 245 8.04 -17.87 -3.16
C LEU A 245 8.46 -18.30 -1.75
N ARG A 246 9.43 -19.19 -1.66
CA ARG A 246 10.02 -19.65 -0.38
C ARG A 246 10.68 -18.51 0.41
N ASP A 247 11.26 -17.53 -0.25
CA ASP A 247 11.98 -16.44 0.40
C ASP A 247 11.06 -15.49 1.15
N LEU A 248 9.77 -15.44 0.78
CA LEU A 248 8.75 -14.64 1.45
C LEU A 248 8.35 -15.19 2.84
N PHE A 249 8.70 -16.45 3.12
CA PHE A 249 8.34 -17.10 4.39
C PHE A 249 9.56 -17.33 5.30
N VAL A 250 10.78 -17.15 4.79
CA VAL A 250 12.00 -17.36 5.56
C VAL A 250 12.47 -16.04 6.14
N THR A 251 12.49 -15.97 7.45
CA THR A 251 13.03 -14.81 8.18
C THR A 251 13.83 -15.25 9.40
N THR A 252 14.53 -14.31 10.02
CA THR A 252 15.34 -14.55 11.22
C THR A 252 14.94 -13.59 12.33
N ARG A 253 15.09 -14.05 13.58
CA ARG A 253 14.80 -13.23 14.77
C ARG A 253 15.60 -11.91 14.78
N SER A 254 16.81 -11.92 14.24
CA SER A 254 17.65 -10.72 14.11
C SER A 254 16.99 -9.68 13.19
N MET A 255 16.40 -10.10 12.05
CA MET A 255 15.72 -9.18 11.13
C MET A 255 14.47 -8.55 11.73
N PHE A 256 13.74 -9.28 12.55
CA PHE A 256 12.66 -8.68 13.35
C PHE A 256 13.20 -7.62 14.30
N GLY A 257 14.31 -7.89 15.00
CA GLY A 257 14.96 -6.91 15.89
C GLY A 257 15.39 -5.64 15.14
N ASP A 258 16.00 -5.78 13.97
CA ASP A 258 16.41 -4.66 13.13
C ASP A 258 15.19 -3.86 12.64
N TYR A 259 14.10 -4.56 12.27
CA TYR A 259 12.85 -3.91 11.90
C TYR A 259 12.24 -3.13 13.07
N PHE A 260 12.11 -3.74 14.25
CA PHE A 260 11.54 -3.06 15.42
C PHE A 260 12.36 -1.84 15.84
N ARG A 261 13.67 -1.91 15.73
CA ARG A 261 14.54 -0.78 16.08
C ARG A 261 14.46 0.37 15.08
N THR A 262 14.33 0.10 13.78
CA THR A 262 14.41 1.12 12.72
C THR A 262 13.06 1.39 12.07
N GLY A 263 12.26 0.36 11.82
CA GLY A 263 10.99 0.45 11.11
C GLY A 263 9.81 0.81 12.00
N LEU A 264 9.81 0.36 13.27
CA LEU A 264 8.70 0.62 14.18
C LEU A 264 8.40 2.12 14.38
N PRO A 265 9.40 3.02 14.58
CA PRO A 265 9.12 4.45 14.67
C PRO A 265 8.41 5.02 13.45
N LEU A 266 8.81 4.58 12.24
CA LEU A 266 8.17 4.98 10.97
C LEU A 266 6.74 4.45 10.86
N MET A 267 6.53 3.20 11.27
CA MET A 267 5.21 2.60 11.32
C MET A 267 4.30 3.34 12.30
N MET A 268 4.78 3.62 13.51
CA MET A 268 4.02 4.36 14.54
C MET A 268 3.63 5.76 14.05
N SER A 269 4.53 6.48 13.37
CA SER A 269 4.22 7.78 12.77
C SER A 269 3.06 7.69 11.76
N SER A 270 3.11 6.71 10.86
CA SER A 270 2.05 6.51 9.86
C SER A 270 0.73 6.08 10.48
N VAL A 271 0.77 5.18 11.47
CA VAL A 271 -0.43 4.73 12.20
C VAL A 271 -1.06 5.89 12.98
N SER A 272 -0.24 6.71 13.68
CA SER A 272 -0.73 7.90 14.40
C SER A 272 -1.43 8.89 13.46
N TRP A 273 -0.86 9.10 12.26
CA TRP A 273 -1.51 9.91 11.24
C TRP A 273 -2.85 9.30 10.78
N GLY A 274 -2.89 7.98 10.57
CA GLY A 274 -4.12 7.26 10.22
C GLY A 274 -5.21 7.39 11.28
N VAL A 275 -4.84 7.25 12.56
CA VAL A 275 -5.76 7.45 13.70
C VAL A 275 -6.29 8.89 13.74
N ALA A 276 -5.42 9.89 13.58
CA ALA A 276 -5.83 11.30 13.60
C ALA A 276 -6.85 11.60 12.50
N MET A 277 -6.60 11.12 11.26
CA MET A 277 -7.51 11.28 10.14
C MET A 277 -8.83 10.52 10.32
N SER A 278 -8.80 9.33 10.91
CA SER A 278 -10.02 8.57 11.22
C SER A 278 -10.89 9.28 12.27
N ILE A 279 -10.27 9.84 13.32
CA ILE A 279 -10.97 10.66 14.33
C ILE A 279 -11.56 11.91 13.69
N GLN A 280 -10.79 12.61 12.85
CA GLN A 280 -11.26 13.79 12.13
C GLN A 280 -12.48 13.43 11.25
N GLY A 281 -12.42 12.31 10.51
CA GLY A 281 -13.54 11.83 9.70
C GLY A 281 -14.79 11.53 10.52
N ALA A 282 -14.63 10.92 11.71
CA ALA A 282 -15.75 10.64 12.63
C ALA A 282 -16.37 11.93 13.19
N ILE A 283 -15.55 12.93 13.53
CA ILE A 283 -16.04 14.24 14.02
C ILE A 283 -16.81 14.95 12.91
N ILE A 284 -16.27 15.05 11.70
CA ILE A 284 -16.92 15.71 10.56
C ILE A 284 -18.25 15.01 10.21
N GLY A 285 -18.26 13.67 10.20
CA GLY A 285 -19.48 12.90 9.93
C GLY A 285 -20.63 13.19 10.89
N ARG A 286 -20.30 13.48 12.16
CA ARG A 286 -21.30 13.86 13.19
C ARG A 286 -21.66 15.34 13.20
N LEU A 287 -20.72 16.24 12.88
CA LEU A 287 -20.97 17.69 12.84
C LEU A 287 -21.92 18.07 11.69
N ASP A 288 -21.86 17.40 10.56
CA ASP A 288 -22.80 17.64 9.44
C ASP A 288 -24.25 17.32 9.84
N GLU A 289 -24.47 16.50 10.86
CA GLU A 289 -25.79 16.23 11.45
C GLU A 289 -26.28 17.36 12.36
N SER A 290 -25.38 17.96 13.14
CA SER A 290 -25.73 19.06 14.06
C SER A 290 -25.88 20.40 13.36
N ALA A 291 -25.27 20.60 12.20
CA ALA A 291 -25.40 21.82 11.41
C ALA A 291 -26.72 21.90 10.62
N LYS A 292 -27.47 20.79 10.53
CA LYS A 292 -28.80 20.74 9.87
C LYS A 292 -29.97 20.75 10.86
N ALA A 293 -29.73 20.74 12.16
CA ALA A 293 -30.70 20.91 13.22
C ALA A 293 -30.72 22.35 13.72
#